data_2ce183c429b10938ab30d16897000d7c
#
_entry.id   2ce183c429b10938ab30d16897000d7c
#
_cell.length_a   1.000
_cell.length_b   1.000
_cell.length_c   1.000
_cell.angle_alpha   90.00
_cell.angle_beta   90.00
_cell.angle_gamma   90.00
#
_symmetry.space_group_name_H-M   'P 1'
#
loop_
_entity.id
_entity.type
_entity.pdbx_description
1 polymer ?
#
loop_
_entity_poly.entity_id
_entity_poly.type
_entity_poly.pdbx_seq_one_letter_code
_entity_poly.pdbx_strand_id
1 'polypeptide(L)' 'LSQLQRRALELTREIEAKIAALRRLGGEVKGIEQGLVDFPSLREGRTVYLCWRLGEDEVAWWHDVDAGFAGRRPL' A
#
# COMPACT_ATOMS: atom_id res chain seq x y z
N LEU A 1 22.71 21.21 9.50
CA LEU A 1 21.47 20.59 9.92
C LEU A 1 21.59 20.01 11.31
N SER A 2 20.57 20.18 12.13
CA SER A 2 20.50 19.52 13.43
C SER A 2 20.29 18.01 13.25
N GLN A 3 20.52 17.23 14.33
CA GLN A 3 20.26 15.78 14.30
C GLN A 3 18.79 15.47 13.99
N LEU A 4 17.86 16.25 14.55
CA LEU A 4 16.43 16.08 14.29
C LEU A 4 16.08 16.33 12.82
N GLN A 5 16.66 17.36 12.22
CA GLN A 5 16.44 17.68 10.82
C GLN A 5 17.02 16.59 9.90
N ARG A 6 18.21 16.07 10.22
CA ARG A 6 18.82 14.96 9.48
C ARG A 6 17.96 13.71 9.56
N ARG A 7 17.47 13.36 10.74
CA ARG A 7 16.63 12.19 10.95
C ARG A 7 15.30 12.31 10.18
N ALA A 8 14.69 13.50 10.22
CA ALA A 8 13.46 13.75 9.46
C ALA A 8 13.69 13.56 7.96
N LEU A 9 14.81 14.06 7.43
CA LEU A 9 15.15 13.90 6.01
C LEU A 9 15.38 12.43 5.65
N GLU A 10 16.09 11.67 6.48
CA GLU A 10 16.32 10.24 6.29
C GLU A 10 15.01 9.46 6.24
N LEU A 11 14.09 9.73 7.18
CA LEU A 11 12.78 9.07 7.22
C LEU A 11 11.96 9.39 5.98
N THR A 12 11.99 10.65 5.53
CA THR A 12 11.30 11.06 4.30
C THR A 12 11.82 10.29 3.09
N ARG A 13 13.15 10.17 2.97
CA ARG A 13 13.77 9.41 1.88
C ARG A 13 13.42 7.93 1.92
N GLU A 14 13.38 7.33 3.12
CA GLU A 14 12.97 5.93 3.30
C GLU A 14 11.52 5.71 2.86
N ILE A 15 10.61 6.61 3.22
CA ILE A 15 9.21 6.55 2.82
C ILE A 15 9.08 6.66 1.31
N GLU A 16 9.75 7.64 0.70
CA GLU A 16 9.73 7.83 -0.76
C GLU A 16 10.25 6.60 -1.49
N ALA A 17 11.35 6.00 -1.01
CA ALA A 17 11.92 4.79 -1.59
C ALA A 17 10.96 3.60 -1.50
N LYS A 18 10.26 3.44 -0.39
CA LYS A 18 9.28 2.36 -0.19
C LYS A 18 8.06 2.55 -1.08
N ILE A 19 7.56 3.77 -1.23
CA ILE A 19 6.46 4.09 -2.13
C ILE A 19 6.84 3.77 -3.58
N ALA A 20 8.05 4.17 -4.01
CA ALA A 20 8.55 3.87 -5.34
C ALA A 20 8.68 2.36 -5.58
N ALA A 21 9.15 1.61 -4.58
CA ALA A 21 9.25 0.15 -4.66
C ALA A 21 7.87 -0.51 -4.80
N LEU A 22 6.88 -0.05 -4.02
CA LEU A 22 5.50 -0.55 -4.11
C LEU A 22 4.90 -0.33 -5.50
N ARG A 23 5.12 0.86 -6.09
CA ARG A 23 4.64 1.17 -7.44
C ARG A 23 5.29 0.27 -8.49
N ARG A 24 6.59 -0.03 -8.35
CA ARG A 24 7.30 -0.94 -9.26
C ARG A 24 6.77 -2.37 -9.19
N LEU A 25 6.24 -2.78 -8.04
CA LEU A 25 5.60 -4.09 -7.86
C LEU A 25 4.14 -4.11 -8.34
N GLY A 26 3.65 -3.02 -8.93
CA GLY A 26 2.28 -2.90 -9.40
C GLY A 26 1.29 -2.42 -8.35
N GLY A 27 1.79 -1.96 -7.19
CA GLY A 27 0.94 -1.41 -6.13
C GLY A 27 0.42 -0.03 -6.48
N GLU A 28 -0.85 0.21 -6.23
CA GLU A 28 -1.47 1.52 -6.31
C GLU A 28 -1.59 2.12 -4.91
N VAL A 29 -0.88 3.22 -4.67
CA VAL A 29 -0.95 3.92 -3.39
C VAL A 29 -2.20 4.76 -3.37
N LYS A 30 -3.17 4.35 -2.56
CA LYS A 30 -4.46 5.04 -2.41
C LYS A 30 -4.55 5.68 -1.04
N GLY A 31 -4.65 7.02 -1.03
CA GLY A 31 -4.77 7.75 0.21
C GLY A 31 -3.53 7.61 1.09
N ILE A 32 -2.45 8.29 0.72
CA ILE A 32 -1.19 8.31 1.49
C ILE A 32 -1.47 8.56 2.99
N GLU A 33 -2.44 9.41 3.30
CA GLU A 33 -2.87 9.73 4.66
C GLU A 33 -3.41 8.51 5.40
N GLN A 34 -4.03 7.59 4.67
CA GLN A 34 -4.62 6.37 5.22
C GLN A 34 -3.66 5.18 5.14
N GLY A 35 -2.57 5.33 4.40
CA GLY A 35 -1.59 4.28 4.20
C GLY A 35 -2.14 3.06 3.47
N LEU A 36 -3.02 3.26 2.50
CA LEU A 36 -3.64 2.17 1.73
C LEU A 36 -2.87 1.89 0.46
N VAL A 37 -2.64 0.62 0.19
CA VAL A 37 -2.01 0.14 -1.05
C VAL A 37 -2.83 -1.00 -1.62
N ASP A 38 -3.18 -0.90 -2.90
CA ASP A 38 -3.88 -1.96 -3.63
C ASP A 38 -2.97 -2.54 -4.70
N PHE A 39 -2.91 -3.88 -4.77
CA PHE A 39 -2.12 -4.61 -5.76
C PHE A 39 -3.06 -5.36 -6.70
N PRO A 40 -3.04 -5.09 -8.01
CA PRO A 40 -3.82 -5.88 -8.96
C PRO A 40 -3.43 -7.36 -8.92
N SER A 41 -4.40 -8.24 -8.92
CA SER A 41 -4.20 -9.68 -8.91
C SER A 41 -5.35 -10.39 -9.63
N LEU A 42 -5.13 -11.64 -10.01
CA LEU A 42 -6.17 -12.48 -10.58
C LEU A 42 -6.73 -13.41 -9.50
N ARG A 43 -8.06 -13.50 -9.43
CA ARG A 43 -8.76 -14.43 -8.57
C ARG A 43 -9.94 -15.02 -9.34
N GLU A 44 -9.90 -16.32 -9.54
CA GLU A 44 -10.95 -17.03 -10.31
C GLU A 44 -11.18 -16.41 -11.69
N GLY A 45 -10.10 -16.04 -12.37
CA GLY A 45 -10.13 -15.50 -13.72
C GLY A 45 -10.51 -14.04 -13.86
N ARG A 46 -10.72 -13.33 -12.76
CA ARG A 46 -11.03 -11.89 -12.80
C ARG A 46 -10.01 -11.08 -12.02
N THR A 47 -9.87 -9.81 -12.38
CA THR A 47 -9.00 -8.88 -11.69
C THR A 47 -9.64 -8.43 -10.39
N VAL A 48 -8.88 -8.54 -9.31
CA VAL A 48 -9.22 -8.02 -7.98
C VAL A 48 -8.04 -7.23 -7.45
N TYR A 49 -8.23 -6.55 -6.33
CA TYR A 49 -7.13 -5.90 -5.62
C TYR A 49 -6.81 -6.64 -4.33
N LEU A 50 -5.55 -7.01 -4.16
CA LEU A 50 -5.01 -7.33 -2.85
C LEU A 50 -4.81 -6.01 -2.11
N CYS A 51 -5.33 -5.91 -0.90
CA CYS A 51 -5.40 -4.66 -0.18
C CYS A 51 -4.58 -4.72 1.11
N TRP A 52 -3.68 -3.77 1.27
CA TRP A 52 -2.87 -3.65 2.46
C TRP A 52 -3.03 -2.25 3.06
N ARG A 53 -3.11 -2.18 4.37
CA ARG A 53 -3.13 -0.93 5.12
C ARG A 53 -1.93 -0.85 6.04
N LEU A 54 -1.35 0.33 6.18
CA LEU A 54 -0.24 0.56 7.11
C LEU A 54 -0.62 0.10 8.52
N GLY A 55 0.23 -0.72 9.13
CA GLY A 55 -0.01 -1.34 10.42
C GLY A 55 -0.42 -2.81 10.33
N GLU A 56 -0.81 -3.29 9.17
CA GLU A 56 -1.08 -4.71 8.95
C GLU A 56 0.24 -5.46 8.73
N ASP A 57 0.42 -6.63 9.35
CA ASP A 57 1.68 -7.39 9.29
C ASP A 57 1.92 -8.01 7.93
N GLU A 58 0.84 -8.33 7.21
CA GLU A 58 0.92 -8.98 5.89
C GLU A 58 -0.27 -8.58 5.03
N VAL A 59 -0.21 -8.92 3.74
CA VAL A 59 -1.34 -8.74 2.83
C VAL A 59 -2.31 -9.90 3.05
N ALA A 60 -3.39 -9.65 3.76
CA ALA A 60 -4.36 -10.67 4.17
C ALA A 60 -5.78 -10.43 3.63
N TRP A 61 -5.96 -9.40 2.82
CA TRP A 61 -7.28 -8.95 2.35
C TRP A 61 -7.29 -8.69 0.86
N TRP A 62 -8.46 -8.83 0.28
CA TRP A 62 -8.71 -8.47 -1.11
C TRP A 62 -10.08 -7.81 -1.24
N HIS A 63 -10.31 -7.10 -2.33
CA HIS A 63 -11.62 -6.57 -2.69
C HIS A 63 -11.78 -6.51 -4.20
N ASP A 64 -13.03 -6.49 -4.65
CA ASP A 64 -13.33 -6.27 -6.07
C ASP A 64 -12.92 -4.87 -6.48
N VAL A 65 -12.64 -4.67 -7.77
CA VAL A 65 -12.12 -3.41 -8.29
C VAL A 65 -13.00 -2.20 -8.00
N ASP A 66 -14.30 -2.42 -7.84
CA ASP A 66 -15.29 -1.38 -7.58
C ASP A 66 -15.76 -1.33 -6.11
N ALA A 67 -15.24 -2.18 -5.23
CA ALA A 67 -15.72 -2.28 -3.85
C ALA A 67 -14.96 -1.38 -2.87
N GLY A 68 -13.68 -1.15 -3.07
CA GLY A 68 -12.86 -0.36 -2.17
C GLY A 68 -12.61 -1.00 -0.82
N PHE A 69 -12.03 -0.22 0.11
CA PHE A 69 -11.63 -0.69 1.44
C PHE A 69 -12.77 -1.30 2.25
N ALA A 70 -13.96 -0.71 2.19
CA ALA A 70 -15.12 -1.18 2.94
C ALA A 70 -15.61 -2.56 2.48
N GLY A 71 -15.27 -2.98 1.26
CA GLY A 71 -15.63 -4.28 0.71
C GLY A 71 -14.56 -5.35 0.85
N ARG A 72 -13.59 -5.16 1.74
CA ARG A 72 -12.49 -6.13 1.96
C ARG A 72 -13.00 -7.49 2.41
N ARG A 73 -12.36 -8.52 1.87
CA ARG A 73 -12.62 -9.93 2.24
C ARG A 73 -11.29 -10.59 2.60
N PRO A 74 -11.27 -11.52 3.55
CA PRO A 74 -10.04 -12.23 3.88
C PRO A 74 -9.60 -13.14 2.72
N LEU A 75 -8.30 -13.20 2.56
CA LEU A 75 -7.66 -14.11 1.61
C LEU A 75 -7.84 -15.58 1.97
#